data_d42b9c548723a4015aede89613d6282a
#
_entry.id   d42b9c548723a4015aede89613d6282a
#
_cell.length_a   1.000
_cell.length_b   1.000
_cell.length_c   1.000
_cell.angle_alpha   90.00
_cell.angle_beta   90.00
_cell.angle_gamma   90.00
#
_symmetry.space_group_name_H-M   'P 1'
#
loop_
_entity.id
_entity.type
_entity.pdbx_description
1 polymer ?
#
loop_
_entity_poly.entity_id
_entity_poly.type
_entity_poly.pdbx_seq_one_letter_code
_entity_poly.pdbx_strand_id
1 'polypeptide(L)'
;MRPTTPHGKRRAALAGAALSLALTAALAPAAAQASSSAPRAGSADATATCSLRQNQPHKDTLGNYFSLDLYCDNLASDAFGRPAFNAPVTGRLKFSPSWFVCWTEGDAAPDGNKIWYYTQSDEVVSLPGIKGWGMVPAKVVQTQKHPYPGLPRCPWF
;
A
#
# COMPACT_ATOMS: atom_id res chain seq x y z
N MET A 1 1.72 -8.12 48.49
CA MET A 1 0.36 -8.61 48.77
C MET A 1 -0.34 -8.96 47.47
N ARG A 2 -0.56 -10.27 47.25
CA ARG A 2 -1.43 -10.80 46.18
C ARG A 2 -2.85 -10.89 46.70
N PRO A 3 -3.89 -10.84 45.86
CA PRO A 3 -4.84 -11.96 45.81
C PRO A 3 -5.17 -12.35 44.34
N THR A 4 -5.02 -13.55 44.00
CA THR A 4 -5.81 -14.78 43.80
C THR A 4 -7.17 -14.64 43.12
N THR A 5 -7.25 -15.39 42.01
CA THR A 5 -8.37 -15.89 41.19
C THR A 5 -9.65 -16.29 41.96
N PRO A 6 -10.83 -16.47 41.24
CA PRO A 6 -11.20 -17.84 41.00
C PRO A 6 -11.81 -18.20 39.63
N HIS A 7 -11.62 -19.47 39.29
CA HIS A 7 -12.21 -20.32 38.29
C HIS A 7 -13.75 -20.36 38.32
N GLY A 8 -14.36 -20.39 37.14
CA GLY A 8 -15.76 -20.77 36.95
C GLY A 8 -15.91 -21.76 35.81
N LYS A 9 -15.85 -23.03 36.12
CA LYS A 9 -16.29 -24.13 35.25
C LYS A 9 -17.82 -24.14 35.23
N ARG A 10 -18.44 -24.20 34.07
CA ARG A 10 -19.79 -24.78 33.95
C ARG A 10 -19.80 -25.77 32.76
N ARG A 11 -20.07 -27.01 33.19
CA ARG A 11 -20.45 -28.17 32.38
C ARG A 11 -21.97 -28.16 32.20
N ALA A 12 -22.40 -28.86 31.19
CA ALA A 12 -23.64 -29.63 31.02
C ALA A 12 -24.34 -29.26 29.72
N ALA A 13 -24.99 -30.10 28.94
CA ALA A 13 -25.19 -31.52 28.95
C ALA A 13 -25.88 -31.88 27.62
N LEU A 14 -25.71 -33.08 27.23
CA LEU A 14 -26.31 -33.92 26.20
C LEU A 14 -27.85 -33.88 26.11
N ALA A 15 -28.39 -33.97 24.91
CA ALA A 15 -29.56 -34.73 24.48
C ALA A 15 -29.64 -34.60 22.94
N GLY A 16 -29.58 -35.57 22.09
CA GLY A 16 -30.07 -36.91 22.07
C GLY A 16 -31.50 -36.98 21.52
N ALA A 17 -31.71 -37.09 20.18
CA ALA A 17 -32.88 -37.72 19.65
C ALA A 17 -32.69 -38.14 18.18
N ALA A 18 -33.04 -39.35 17.91
CA ALA A 18 -32.82 -40.16 16.73
C ALA A 18 -34.08 -40.17 15.78
N LEU A 19 -33.83 -40.70 14.59
CA LEU A 19 -34.76 -41.32 13.62
C LEU A 19 -35.74 -40.42 12.83
N SER A 20 -35.57 -40.42 11.51
CA SER A 20 -36.48 -41.19 10.64
C SER A 20 -35.95 -41.23 9.19
N LEU A 21 -35.77 -42.44 8.67
CA LEU A 21 -35.59 -42.72 7.25
C LEU A 21 -36.89 -42.41 6.47
N ALA A 22 -36.75 -41.75 5.36
CA ALA A 22 -37.68 -41.87 4.24
C ALA A 22 -36.89 -41.79 2.94
N LEU A 23 -36.67 -42.98 2.32
CA LEU A 23 -36.27 -43.10 0.92
C LEU A 23 -37.45 -42.76 0.04
N THR A 24 -37.33 -41.69 -0.73
CA THR A 24 -38.10 -41.50 -1.96
C THR A 24 -37.16 -41.26 -3.11
N ALA A 25 -36.98 -42.27 -3.92
CA ALA A 25 -36.27 -42.17 -5.18
C ALA A 25 -37.16 -41.37 -6.18
N ALA A 26 -36.76 -40.16 -6.48
CA ALA A 26 -37.31 -39.41 -7.60
C ALA A 26 -36.26 -39.39 -8.72
N LEU A 27 -36.56 -40.10 -9.79
CA LEU A 27 -35.82 -39.96 -11.06
C LEU A 27 -36.09 -38.55 -11.60
N ALA A 28 -35.08 -37.70 -11.55
CA ALA A 28 -35.12 -36.44 -12.28
C ALA A 28 -34.31 -36.58 -13.59
N PRO A 29 -34.82 -36.10 -14.74
CA PRO A 29 -34.07 -36.14 -15.98
C PRO A 29 -32.85 -35.23 -15.90
N ALA A 30 -31.74 -35.71 -16.36
CA ALA A 30 -30.49 -34.98 -16.50
C ALA A 30 -30.68 -33.82 -17.50
N ALA A 31 -30.91 -32.63 -17.01
CA ALA A 31 -30.76 -31.42 -17.81
C ALA A 31 -29.25 -31.19 -18.00
N ALA A 32 -28.77 -31.36 -19.22
CA ALA A 32 -27.45 -30.98 -19.64
C ALA A 32 -27.29 -29.45 -19.44
N GLN A 33 -26.63 -29.07 -18.37
CA GLN A 33 -26.22 -27.67 -18.19
C GLN A 33 -25.07 -27.41 -19.15
N ALA A 34 -25.36 -26.74 -20.25
CA ALA A 34 -24.34 -26.12 -21.07
C ALA A 34 -23.62 -25.08 -20.22
N SER A 35 -22.41 -25.43 -19.80
CA SER A 35 -21.50 -24.48 -19.16
C SER A 35 -21.14 -23.42 -20.21
N SER A 36 -21.88 -22.34 -20.24
CA SER A 36 -21.43 -21.12 -20.93
C SER A 36 -20.22 -20.60 -20.14
N SER A 37 -19.03 -20.92 -20.63
CA SER A 37 -17.79 -20.26 -20.25
C SER A 37 -17.93 -18.81 -20.71
N ALA A 38 -18.40 -17.94 -19.81
CA ALA A 38 -18.24 -16.50 -20.01
C ALA A 38 -16.75 -16.23 -20.22
N PRO A 39 -16.36 -15.47 -21.25
CA PRO A 39 -14.98 -15.06 -21.40
C PRO A 39 -14.62 -14.30 -20.12
N ARG A 40 -13.65 -14.85 -19.37
CA ARG A 40 -12.98 -14.14 -18.29
C ARG A 40 -12.45 -12.87 -18.93
N ALA A 41 -13.07 -11.73 -18.60
CA ALA A 41 -12.47 -10.45 -18.91
C ALA A 41 -11.05 -10.50 -18.32
N GLY A 42 -10.07 -10.58 -19.19
CA GLY A 42 -8.68 -10.49 -18.80
C GLY A 42 -8.56 -9.24 -17.94
N SER A 43 -8.07 -9.40 -16.72
CA SER A 43 -7.55 -8.26 -15.96
C SER A 43 -6.53 -7.63 -16.90
N ALA A 44 -6.89 -6.53 -17.57
CA ALA A 44 -5.91 -5.65 -18.14
C ALA A 44 -5.03 -5.28 -16.94
N ASP A 45 -3.77 -5.72 -16.94
CA ASP A 45 -2.77 -5.18 -16.05
C ASP A 45 -2.85 -3.67 -16.24
N ALA A 46 -3.44 -2.98 -15.27
CA ALA A 46 -3.50 -1.53 -15.28
C ALA A 46 -2.04 -1.09 -15.24
N THR A 47 -1.52 -0.73 -16.43
CA THR A 47 -0.15 -0.25 -16.55
C THR A 47 -0.05 0.97 -15.64
N ALA A 48 0.79 0.89 -14.61
CA ALA A 48 0.99 1.98 -13.66
C ALA A 48 1.20 3.29 -14.43
N THR A 49 0.34 4.27 -14.16
CA THR A 49 0.36 5.54 -14.92
C THR A 49 1.31 6.50 -14.22
N CYS A 50 2.40 6.84 -14.90
CA CYS A 50 3.37 7.83 -14.40
C CYS A 50 3.59 8.91 -15.46
N SER A 51 3.60 10.17 -15.06
CA SER A 51 3.88 11.30 -15.92
C SER A 51 4.61 12.42 -15.18
N LEU A 52 5.58 13.07 -15.88
CA LEU A 52 6.14 14.33 -15.39
C LEU A 52 5.16 15.46 -15.68
N ARG A 53 4.88 16.27 -14.66
CA ARG A 53 4.01 17.44 -14.78
C ARG A 53 4.84 18.71 -14.54
N GLN A 54 4.84 19.58 -15.54
CA GLN A 54 5.46 20.90 -15.47
C GLN A 54 4.53 21.90 -14.81
N ASN A 55 5.11 22.97 -14.24
CA ASN A 55 4.35 24.05 -13.62
C ASN A 55 3.44 23.57 -12.46
N GLN A 56 3.87 22.57 -11.72
CA GLN A 56 3.24 22.12 -10.49
C GLN A 56 4.07 22.61 -9.30
N PRO A 57 3.73 23.78 -8.72
CA PRO A 57 4.53 24.37 -7.65
C PRO A 57 4.34 23.62 -6.33
N HIS A 58 5.44 23.12 -5.78
CA HIS A 58 5.50 22.57 -4.44
C HIS A 58 6.56 23.33 -3.64
N LYS A 59 6.29 23.58 -2.38
CA LYS A 59 7.26 24.18 -1.45
C LYS A 59 7.28 23.38 -0.17
N ASP A 60 8.45 22.89 0.19
CA ASP A 60 8.61 22.18 1.44
C ASP A 60 8.76 23.13 2.64
N THR A 61 8.83 22.58 3.83
CA THR A 61 8.96 23.36 5.07
C THR A 61 10.38 23.88 5.31
N LEU A 62 11.35 23.43 4.52
CA LEU A 62 12.74 23.91 4.54
C LEU A 62 12.95 25.09 3.59
N GLY A 63 11.92 25.45 2.82
CA GLY A 63 11.96 26.58 1.88
C GLY A 63 12.37 26.19 0.47
N ASN A 64 12.58 24.89 0.18
CA ASN A 64 12.88 24.45 -1.17
C ASN A 64 11.64 24.56 -2.07
N TYR A 65 11.85 24.99 -3.29
CA TYR A 65 10.81 25.17 -4.29
C TYR A 65 11.03 24.23 -5.46
N PHE A 66 9.94 23.56 -5.87
CA PHE A 66 9.91 22.64 -6.99
C PHE A 66 8.82 23.07 -7.96
N SER A 67 9.13 23.11 -9.24
CA SER A 67 8.18 23.49 -10.31
C SER A 67 7.74 22.32 -11.19
N LEU A 68 8.31 21.13 -10.92
CA LEU A 68 8.05 19.90 -11.64
C LEU A 68 7.84 18.77 -10.63
N ASP A 69 6.90 17.88 -10.94
CA ASP A 69 6.72 16.64 -10.21
C ASP A 69 6.56 15.43 -11.13
N LEU A 70 6.79 14.26 -10.58
CA LEU A 70 6.35 12.98 -11.11
C LEU A 70 5.02 12.64 -10.45
N TYR A 71 3.94 12.59 -11.20
CA TYR A 71 2.65 12.08 -10.75
C TYR A 71 2.53 10.62 -11.16
N CYS A 72 2.42 9.71 -10.19
CA CYS A 72 2.59 8.29 -10.44
C CYS A 72 1.77 7.45 -9.45
N ASP A 73 1.27 6.32 -9.92
CA ASP A 73 0.69 5.32 -9.04
C ASP A 73 1.71 4.86 -8.00
N ASN A 74 1.26 4.63 -6.79
CA ASN A 74 2.12 4.26 -5.67
C ASN A 74 1.44 3.26 -4.72
N LEU A 75 2.26 2.54 -3.98
CA LEU A 75 1.80 1.75 -2.85
C LEU A 75 1.64 2.64 -1.61
N ALA A 76 0.74 2.25 -0.70
CA ALA A 76 0.72 2.83 0.63
C ALA A 76 2.05 2.54 1.34
N SER A 77 2.63 3.56 1.99
CA SER A 77 3.96 3.44 2.60
C SER A 77 4.20 4.50 3.67
N ASP A 78 5.06 4.17 4.62
CA ASP A 78 5.69 5.18 5.46
C ASP A 78 6.64 6.06 4.63
N ALA A 79 6.68 7.36 4.96
CA ALA A 79 7.67 8.31 4.47
C ALA A 79 8.64 8.64 5.59
N PHE A 80 9.92 8.66 5.29
CA PHE A 80 11.01 8.78 6.24
C PHE A 80 11.66 10.18 6.17
N GLY A 81 12.13 10.70 7.27
CA GLY A 81 12.74 12.04 7.34
C GLY A 81 14.08 12.18 6.60
N ARG A 82 14.65 11.08 6.16
CA ARG A 82 15.83 10.98 5.29
C ARG A 82 15.77 9.63 4.53
N PRO A 83 16.59 9.42 3.48
CA PRO A 83 16.56 8.20 2.68
C PRO A 83 17.26 7.02 3.39
N ALA A 84 16.69 6.63 4.55
CA ALA A 84 17.22 5.55 5.40
C ALA A 84 16.06 4.91 6.19
N PHE A 85 16.05 3.57 6.26
CA PHE A 85 14.99 2.82 6.95
C PHE A 85 15.00 2.98 8.47
N ASN A 86 16.10 3.45 9.06
CA ASN A 86 16.20 3.77 10.48
C ASN A 86 15.86 5.25 10.80
N ALA A 87 15.47 6.03 9.81
CA ALA A 87 15.07 7.42 10.03
C ALA A 87 13.66 7.49 10.65
N PRO A 88 13.32 8.59 11.35
CA PRO A 88 11.97 8.80 11.83
C PRO A 88 10.95 8.76 10.70
N VAL A 89 9.81 8.09 10.91
CA VAL A 89 8.67 8.14 10.01
C VAL A 89 7.98 9.48 10.18
N THR A 90 7.99 10.30 9.15
CA THR A 90 7.45 11.67 9.16
C THR A 90 6.00 11.73 8.73
N GLY A 91 5.60 10.78 7.85
CA GLY A 91 4.24 10.70 7.35
C GLY A 91 3.92 9.36 6.71
N ARG A 92 2.71 9.22 6.17
CA ARG A 92 2.25 8.05 5.42
C ARG A 92 1.56 8.45 4.14
N LEU A 93 1.94 7.80 3.05
CA LEU A 93 1.15 7.76 1.83
C LEU A 93 0.03 6.75 2.01
N LYS A 94 -1.22 7.18 1.77
CA LYS A 94 -2.44 6.38 1.89
C LYS A 94 -3.17 6.23 0.58
N PHE A 95 -3.04 7.23 -0.29
CA PHE A 95 -3.76 7.32 -1.55
C PHE A 95 -2.81 7.15 -2.73
N SER A 96 -3.35 6.74 -3.85
CA SER A 96 -2.69 6.63 -5.14
C SER A 96 -3.61 7.23 -6.21
N PRO A 97 -3.07 7.93 -7.19
CA PRO A 97 -1.67 8.29 -7.38
C PRO A 97 -1.21 9.45 -6.48
N SER A 98 0.11 9.54 -6.26
CA SER A 98 0.77 10.64 -5.54
C SER A 98 1.78 11.36 -6.43
N TRP A 99 2.33 12.47 -5.93
CA TRP A 99 3.36 13.23 -6.62
C TRP A 99 4.70 13.18 -5.90
N PHE A 100 5.78 13.23 -6.65
CA PHE A 100 7.16 13.15 -6.16
C PHE A 100 7.98 14.23 -6.86
N VAL A 101 8.72 15.04 -6.11
CA VAL A 101 9.37 16.25 -6.65
C VAL A 101 10.83 16.07 -7.03
N CYS A 102 11.52 15.09 -6.44
CA CYS A 102 12.90 14.76 -6.75
C CYS A 102 13.25 13.36 -6.22
N TRP A 103 14.44 12.87 -6.59
CA TRP A 103 14.96 11.60 -6.12
C TRP A 103 16.38 11.74 -5.57
N THR A 104 16.80 10.80 -4.73
CA THR A 104 18.16 10.68 -4.23
C THR A 104 18.53 9.21 -4.00
N GLU A 105 19.77 8.95 -3.64
CA GLU A 105 20.21 7.65 -3.18
C GLU A 105 20.23 7.58 -1.64
N GLY A 106 20.00 6.40 -1.10
CA GLY A 106 20.00 6.13 0.33
C GLY A 106 20.25 4.67 0.64
N ASP A 107 19.69 4.19 1.73
CA ASP A 107 19.75 2.77 2.11
C ASP A 107 19.20 1.89 1.00
N ALA A 108 19.89 0.78 0.74
CA ALA A 108 19.40 -0.23 -0.20
C ALA A 108 18.13 -0.91 0.35
N ALA A 109 17.08 -0.95 -0.46
CA ALA A 109 15.92 -1.78 -0.20
C ALA A 109 16.27 -3.28 -0.34
N PRO A 110 15.42 -4.21 0.11
CA PRO A 110 15.68 -5.65 -0.01
C PRO A 110 15.93 -6.15 -1.44
N ASP A 111 15.43 -5.45 -2.44
CA ASP A 111 15.67 -5.69 -3.86
C ASP A 111 17.01 -5.11 -4.39
N GLY A 112 17.79 -4.48 -3.51
CA GLY A 112 19.06 -3.82 -3.82
C GLY A 112 18.93 -2.41 -4.38
N ASN A 113 17.72 -1.91 -4.63
CA ASN A 113 17.51 -0.56 -5.13
C ASN A 113 17.79 0.48 -4.05
N LYS A 114 18.57 1.51 -4.39
CA LYS A 114 18.98 2.60 -3.48
C LYS A 114 18.24 3.91 -3.75
N ILE A 115 17.35 3.95 -4.73
CA ILE A 115 16.63 5.18 -5.09
C ILE A 115 15.50 5.44 -4.10
N TRP A 116 15.38 6.71 -3.70
CA TRP A 116 14.37 7.26 -2.83
C TRP A 116 13.75 8.48 -3.48
N TYR A 117 12.44 8.66 -3.30
CA TYR A 117 11.69 9.78 -3.85
C TYR A 117 11.18 10.69 -2.74
N TYR A 118 11.24 12.01 -2.97
CA TYR A 118 10.77 13.02 -2.02
C TYR A 118 9.35 13.45 -2.34
N THR A 119 8.51 13.47 -1.32
CA THR A 119 7.08 13.77 -1.43
C THR A 119 6.54 14.32 -0.13
N GLN A 120 5.32 14.84 -0.15
CA GLN A 120 4.53 15.13 1.05
C GLN A 120 3.45 14.07 1.22
N SER A 121 3.39 13.49 2.40
CA SER A 121 2.48 12.41 2.76
C SER A 121 1.06 12.91 3.04
N ASP A 122 0.09 11.99 2.91
CA ASP A 122 -1.33 12.24 3.21
C ASP A 122 -1.61 12.37 4.71
N GLU A 123 -0.77 11.75 5.54
CA GLU A 123 -0.86 11.78 6.99
C GLU A 123 0.47 12.19 7.60
N VAL A 124 0.43 13.08 8.59
CA VAL A 124 1.60 13.43 9.41
C VAL A 124 1.69 12.46 10.59
N VAL A 125 2.80 11.75 10.72
CA VAL A 125 3.01 10.76 11.80
C VAL A 125 3.87 11.32 12.92
N SER A 126 4.99 11.96 12.56
CA SER A 126 5.88 12.59 13.53
C SER A 126 6.45 13.89 12.97
N LEU A 127 7.17 14.65 13.80
CA LEU A 127 7.80 15.91 13.42
C LEU A 127 6.81 16.86 12.69
N PRO A 128 5.72 17.31 13.35
CA PRO A 128 4.64 18.05 12.69
C PRO A 128 5.11 19.32 11.98
N GLY A 129 6.25 19.90 12.38
CA GLY A 129 6.85 21.04 11.71
C GLY A 129 7.24 20.79 10.25
N ILE A 130 7.52 19.56 9.86
CA ILE A 130 7.84 19.22 8.47
C ILE A 130 6.61 18.78 7.65
N LYS A 131 5.41 18.78 8.25
CA LYS A 131 4.11 18.60 7.58
C LYS A 131 4.05 17.36 6.69
N GLY A 132 4.65 16.24 7.13
CA GLY A 132 4.64 14.98 6.40
C GLY A 132 5.57 14.90 5.19
N TRP A 133 6.42 15.91 4.95
CA TRP A 133 7.46 15.80 3.95
C TRP A 133 8.45 14.70 4.32
N GLY A 134 8.83 13.87 3.33
CA GLY A 134 9.72 12.75 3.58
C GLY A 134 10.09 11.98 2.33
N MET A 135 10.92 10.97 2.55
CA MET A 135 11.46 10.07 1.53
C MET A 135 10.75 8.73 1.54
N VAL A 136 10.40 8.22 0.37
CA VAL A 136 9.89 6.86 0.18
C VAL A 136 10.83 6.07 -0.71
N PRO A 137 11.04 4.76 -0.45
CA PRO A 137 11.92 3.94 -1.30
C PRO A 137 11.30 3.70 -2.67
N ALA A 138 12.14 3.46 -3.68
CA ALA A 138 11.76 3.29 -5.08
C ALA A 138 10.59 2.32 -5.30
N LYS A 139 10.58 1.19 -4.60
CA LYS A 139 9.52 0.17 -4.71
C LYS A 139 8.09 0.67 -4.41
N VAL A 140 7.97 1.84 -3.77
CA VAL A 140 6.68 2.46 -3.47
C VAL A 140 6.09 3.09 -4.73
N VAL A 141 6.92 3.65 -5.60
CA VAL A 141 6.53 4.34 -6.83
C VAL A 141 6.42 3.33 -7.96
N GLN A 142 5.22 3.13 -8.50
CA GLN A 142 4.94 2.09 -9.47
C GLN A 142 5.36 2.50 -10.89
N THR A 143 6.65 2.58 -11.11
CA THR A 143 7.26 2.85 -12.43
C THR A 143 8.22 1.73 -12.82
N GLN A 144 8.40 1.53 -14.12
CA GLN A 144 9.28 0.48 -14.65
C GLN A 144 10.78 0.81 -14.51
N LYS A 145 11.12 2.09 -14.32
CA LYS A 145 12.51 2.54 -14.27
C LYS A 145 12.75 3.49 -13.10
N HIS A 146 13.77 3.18 -12.29
CA HIS A 146 14.22 4.02 -11.18
C HIS A 146 15.68 4.48 -11.38
N PRO A 147 16.01 5.77 -11.17
CA PRO A 147 15.07 6.87 -11.00
C PRO A 147 14.23 7.10 -12.25
N TYR A 148 13.04 7.70 -12.09
CA TYR A 148 12.17 8.01 -13.22
C TYR A 148 12.86 9.01 -14.15
N PRO A 149 12.92 8.74 -15.48
CA PRO A 149 13.61 9.59 -16.43
C PRO A 149 13.06 11.03 -16.42
N GLY A 150 13.95 12.00 -16.29
CA GLY A 150 13.59 13.42 -16.30
C GLY A 150 13.17 14.01 -14.96
N LEU A 151 12.95 13.20 -13.91
CA LEU A 151 12.79 13.72 -12.56
C LEU A 151 14.15 14.18 -12.03
N PRO A 152 14.31 15.38 -11.48
CA PRO A 152 15.60 15.88 -10.99
C PRO A 152 16.08 15.15 -9.72
N ARG A 153 17.39 15.15 -9.50
CA ARG A 153 17.97 14.78 -8.21
C ARG A 153 17.68 15.87 -7.18
N CYS A 154 17.47 15.47 -5.91
CA CYS A 154 17.25 16.41 -4.83
C CYS A 154 18.54 17.23 -4.59
N PRO A 155 18.46 18.56 -4.40
CA PRO A 155 19.64 19.43 -4.39
C PRO A 155 20.49 19.36 -3.11
N TRP A 156 20.01 18.74 -2.06
CA TRP A 156 20.65 18.67 -0.74
C TRP A 156 21.25 17.31 -0.39
N PHE A 157 21.30 16.36 -1.30
CA PHE A 157 21.90 15.03 -1.10
C PHE A 157 22.98 14.72 -2.12
#